data_5d1ae8563884a7441e84be5cbe976264
#
_entry.id   5d1ae8563884a7441e84be5cbe976264
#
_cell.length_a   1.000
_cell.length_b   1.000
_cell.length_c   1.000
_cell.angle_alpha   90.00
_cell.angle_beta   90.00
_cell.angle_gamma   90.00
#
_symmetry.space_group_name_H-M   'P 1'
#
loop_
_entity.id
_entity.type
_entity.pdbx_description
1 polymer ?
#
loop_
_entity_poly.entity_id
_entity_poly.type
_entity_poly.pdbx_seq_one_letter_code
_entity_poly.pdbx_strand_id
1 'polypeptide(L)'
;MNENRIRRPARAAGAQAARAVLVTAALVAVLAAGCGVPRDPESTLDTVRGGTLRAGITASDPWTTLEGGRPGGVEVELVERFARELGARVEWVDGSEADLIGALEVRELDLVVGGLTADTPWQAKAAITRSYATTRVVVAVPASQPPPDDIAGVRVAVEAGTDAAGILEEKTDAIPVRVPDVTQVKGSAVAIDEWLLADLDLRDTGVHLIKTKHVMATPLGENAFLVRLERFLIANQADVPALLDAETRR
;
A
#
# COMPACT_ATOMS: atom_id res chain seq x y z
N MET A 1 -82.29 37.03 26.33
CA MET A 1 -81.23 36.10 26.82
C MET A 1 -80.58 35.57 25.59
N ASN A 2 -79.34 36.04 25.33
CA ASN A 2 -78.66 35.82 24.09
C ASN A 2 -77.27 35.17 24.43
N GLU A 3 -77.10 33.86 24.22
CA GLU A 3 -75.84 33.16 24.42
C GLU A 3 -75.13 33.15 23.12
N ASN A 4 -74.08 33.98 23.06
CA ASN A 4 -73.15 34.02 21.94
C ASN A 4 -71.98 33.11 22.24
N ARG A 5 -71.97 31.82 21.70
CA ARG A 5 -70.86 30.88 21.79
C ARG A 5 -69.83 31.21 20.73
N ILE A 6 -68.72 31.79 21.17
CA ILE A 6 -67.54 32.01 20.37
C ILE A 6 -66.84 30.65 20.12
N ARG A 7 -66.91 30.15 18.88
CA ARG A 7 -66.13 29.00 18.45
C ARG A 7 -64.64 29.41 18.14
N ARG A 8 -63.74 28.96 18.96
CA ARG A 8 -62.29 29.15 18.72
C ARG A 8 -61.77 28.25 17.55
N PRO A 9 -60.88 28.75 16.66
CA PRO A 9 -60.36 27.95 15.55
C PRO A 9 -59.21 27.07 16.04
N ALA A 10 -59.47 25.78 16.20
CA ALA A 10 -58.47 24.77 16.62
C ALA A 10 -57.60 24.21 15.46
N ARG A 11 -57.56 24.89 14.29
CA ARG A 11 -56.87 24.36 13.10
C ARG A 11 -55.49 24.94 12.82
N ALA A 12 -55.03 25.97 13.50
CA ALA A 12 -53.75 26.61 13.21
C ALA A 12 -52.52 25.94 13.92
N ALA A 13 -52.74 25.32 15.07
CA ALA A 13 -51.64 24.73 15.86
C ALA A 13 -51.05 23.45 15.25
N GLY A 14 -51.87 22.65 14.55
CA GLY A 14 -51.38 21.38 13.95
C GLY A 14 -50.46 21.56 12.73
N ALA A 15 -50.71 22.62 11.93
CA ALA A 15 -49.92 22.90 10.75
C ALA A 15 -48.52 23.47 11.08
N GLN A 16 -48.39 24.19 12.17
CA GLN A 16 -47.09 24.71 12.64
C GLN A 16 -46.24 23.60 13.29
N ALA A 17 -46.83 22.71 14.05
CA ALA A 17 -46.16 21.57 14.64
C ALA A 17 -45.64 20.57 13.56
N ALA A 18 -46.45 20.30 12.53
CA ALA A 18 -46.03 19.44 11.42
C ALA A 18 -44.87 20.03 10.59
N ARG A 19 -44.87 21.38 10.39
CA ARG A 19 -43.74 22.04 9.70
C ARG A 19 -42.46 22.05 10.54
N ALA A 20 -42.55 22.24 11.85
CA ALA A 20 -41.41 22.19 12.75
C ALA A 20 -40.77 20.78 12.75
N VAL A 21 -41.57 19.71 12.80
CA VAL A 21 -41.08 18.33 12.76
C VAL A 21 -40.41 18.01 11.41
N LEU A 22 -40.94 18.46 10.29
CA LEU A 22 -40.34 18.27 8.96
C LEU A 22 -39.00 19.01 8.80
N VAL A 23 -38.90 20.25 9.31
CA VAL A 23 -37.65 21.02 9.27
C VAL A 23 -36.59 20.39 10.16
N THR A 24 -36.97 19.91 11.36
CA THR A 24 -36.04 19.23 12.27
C THR A 24 -35.56 17.89 11.68
N ALA A 25 -36.45 17.11 11.06
CA ALA A 25 -36.08 15.85 10.39
C ALA A 25 -35.14 16.08 9.18
N ALA A 26 -35.38 17.14 8.40
CA ALA A 26 -34.52 17.51 7.29
C ALA A 26 -33.13 17.97 7.77
N LEU A 27 -33.03 18.70 8.88
CA LEU A 27 -31.79 19.17 9.47
C LEU A 27 -30.96 18.00 10.02
N VAL A 28 -31.62 17.02 10.66
CA VAL A 28 -30.95 15.80 11.17
C VAL A 28 -30.48 14.91 10.01
N ALA A 29 -31.25 14.81 8.92
CA ALA A 29 -30.84 14.05 7.73
C ALA A 29 -29.59 14.65 7.04
N VAL A 30 -29.49 16.00 6.99
CA VAL A 30 -28.30 16.69 6.43
C VAL A 30 -27.06 16.50 7.32
N LEU A 31 -27.23 16.48 8.65
CA LEU A 31 -26.12 16.22 9.59
C LEU A 31 -25.67 14.76 9.58
N ALA A 32 -26.57 13.80 9.32
CA ALA A 32 -26.23 12.38 9.21
C ALA A 32 -25.51 12.02 7.90
N ALA A 33 -25.72 12.76 6.82
CA ALA A 33 -25.08 12.53 5.53
C ALA A 33 -23.60 12.95 5.48
N GLY A 34 -23.11 13.73 6.47
CA GLY A 34 -21.75 14.24 6.51
C GLY A 34 -20.70 13.33 7.18
N CYS A 35 -21.11 12.27 7.87
CA CYS A 35 -20.22 11.51 8.77
C CYS A 35 -19.48 10.33 8.14
N GLY A 36 -19.50 10.12 6.82
CA GLY A 36 -18.89 8.94 6.20
C GLY A 36 -18.08 9.19 4.94
N VAL A 37 -17.96 10.43 4.48
CA VAL A 37 -17.22 10.74 3.25
C VAL A 37 -15.78 11.10 3.61
N PRO A 38 -14.78 10.37 3.10
CA PRO A 38 -13.38 10.78 3.23
C PRO A 38 -13.19 12.19 2.71
N ARG A 39 -12.41 13.02 3.43
CA ARG A 39 -12.19 14.43 3.07
C ARG A 39 -10.72 14.63 2.79
N ASP A 40 -10.46 15.52 1.85
CA ASP A 40 -9.14 16.06 1.57
C ASP A 40 -9.17 17.56 1.93
N PRO A 41 -8.65 17.99 3.08
CA PRO A 41 -8.62 19.40 3.48
C PRO A 41 -7.95 20.30 2.44
N GLU A 42 -6.91 19.80 1.77
CA GLU A 42 -6.19 20.53 0.72
C GLU A 42 -6.61 20.11 -0.70
N SER A 43 -7.69 19.31 -0.82
CA SER A 43 -8.26 18.91 -2.11
C SER A 43 -7.28 18.15 -3.03
N THR A 44 -6.37 17.35 -2.47
CA THR A 44 -5.35 16.60 -3.23
C THR A 44 -5.97 15.76 -4.33
N LEU A 45 -7.04 14.98 -4.04
CA LEU A 45 -7.68 14.14 -5.05
C LEU A 45 -8.25 14.96 -6.22
N ASP A 46 -8.87 16.10 -5.93
CA ASP A 46 -9.49 16.94 -6.97
C ASP A 46 -8.43 17.66 -7.81
N THR A 47 -7.30 18.07 -7.18
CA THR A 47 -6.16 18.68 -7.87
C THR A 47 -5.45 17.70 -8.79
N VAL A 48 -5.32 16.43 -8.36
CA VAL A 48 -4.68 15.38 -9.16
C VAL A 48 -5.55 14.98 -10.34
N ARG A 49 -6.88 14.94 -10.18
CA ARG A 49 -7.79 14.56 -11.29
C ARG A 49 -7.66 15.49 -12.50
N GLY A 50 -7.31 14.91 -13.64
CA GLY A 50 -7.08 15.65 -14.89
C GLY A 50 -5.86 16.57 -14.86
N GLY A 51 -5.09 16.53 -13.77
CA GLY A 51 -3.93 17.39 -13.53
C GLY A 51 -2.62 16.62 -13.47
N THR A 52 -1.86 16.86 -12.40
CA THR A 52 -0.55 16.25 -12.16
C THR A 52 -0.53 15.54 -10.81
N LEU A 53 -0.02 14.31 -10.80
CA LEU A 53 0.32 13.54 -9.61
C LEU A 53 1.83 13.70 -9.36
N ARG A 54 2.21 14.42 -8.31
CA ARG A 54 3.62 14.61 -7.91
C ARG A 54 4.03 13.42 -7.05
N ALA A 55 4.84 12.52 -7.61
CA ALA A 55 5.25 11.28 -6.98
C ALA A 55 6.74 11.28 -6.66
N GLY A 56 7.07 11.18 -5.38
CA GLY A 56 8.44 10.94 -4.92
C GLY A 56 8.84 9.49 -5.11
N ILE A 57 10.07 9.28 -5.58
CA ILE A 57 10.63 7.94 -5.80
C ILE A 57 12.04 7.83 -5.22
N THR A 58 12.29 6.75 -4.48
CA THR A 58 13.64 6.30 -4.13
C THR A 58 13.88 4.91 -4.71
N ALA A 59 15.11 4.61 -5.11
CA ALA A 59 15.41 3.31 -5.72
C ALA A 59 15.34 2.18 -4.70
N SER A 60 14.59 1.12 -5.02
CA SER A 60 14.41 -0.09 -4.22
C SER A 60 13.98 -1.25 -5.14
N ASP A 61 14.92 -1.79 -5.89
CA ASP A 61 14.68 -2.89 -6.82
C ASP A 61 14.07 -4.12 -6.10
N PRO A 62 13.07 -4.78 -6.69
CA PRO A 62 12.35 -4.57 -7.95
C PRO A 62 11.15 -3.61 -7.87
N TRP A 63 10.91 -3.00 -6.70
CA TRP A 63 9.75 -2.13 -6.47
C TRP A 63 9.83 -0.84 -7.26
N THR A 64 11.00 -0.21 -7.19
CA THR A 64 11.30 1.03 -7.90
C THR A 64 12.73 1.00 -8.41
N THR A 65 12.94 1.42 -9.66
CA THR A 65 14.26 1.57 -10.28
C THR A 65 14.43 2.97 -10.85
N LEU A 66 15.68 3.43 -10.96
CA LEU A 66 16.04 4.73 -11.53
C LEU A 66 17.20 4.55 -12.53
N GLU A 67 16.93 3.87 -13.64
CA GLU A 67 17.93 3.59 -14.66
C GLU A 67 18.14 4.79 -15.59
N GLY A 68 19.31 5.41 -15.49
CA GLY A 68 19.62 6.62 -16.25
C GLY A 68 18.64 7.77 -15.94
N GLY A 69 18.14 7.85 -14.71
CA GLY A 69 17.16 8.87 -14.29
C GLY A 69 15.73 8.59 -14.76
N ARG A 70 15.45 7.41 -15.32
CA ARG A 70 14.10 7.01 -15.74
C ARG A 70 13.49 6.10 -14.67
N PRO A 71 12.31 6.47 -14.13
CA PRO A 71 11.58 5.63 -13.20
C PRO A 71 11.13 4.31 -13.86
N GLY A 72 11.24 3.22 -13.11
CA GLY A 72 10.78 1.89 -13.48
C GLY A 72 10.44 1.07 -12.23
N GLY A 73 10.05 -0.17 -12.41
CA GLY A 73 9.69 -1.08 -11.33
C GLY A 73 8.18 -1.22 -11.12
N VAL A 74 7.84 -2.13 -10.22
CA VAL A 74 6.44 -2.53 -9.93
C VAL A 74 5.59 -1.34 -9.47
N GLU A 75 6.11 -0.54 -8.54
CA GLU A 75 5.36 0.59 -7.99
C GLU A 75 5.19 1.72 -9.00
N VAL A 76 6.17 1.93 -9.87
CA VAL A 76 6.07 2.92 -10.96
C VAL A 76 4.94 2.55 -11.90
N GLU A 77 4.84 1.29 -12.32
CA GLU A 77 3.75 0.84 -13.17
C GLU A 77 2.38 1.01 -12.48
N LEU A 78 2.28 0.68 -11.18
CA LEU A 78 1.03 0.88 -10.42
C LEU A 78 0.65 2.36 -10.33
N VAL A 79 1.61 3.24 -10.04
CA VAL A 79 1.37 4.70 -9.93
C VAL A 79 0.95 5.29 -11.27
N GLU A 80 1.56 4.87 -12.36
CA GLU A 80 1.19 5.34 -13.69
C GLU A 80 -0.20 4.84 -14.11
N ARG A 81 -0.57 3.59 -13.77
CA ARG A 81 -1.94 3.09 -13.97
C ARG A 81 -2.95 3.90 -13.16
N PHE A 82 -2.64 4.19 -11.91
CA PHE A 82 -3.48 5.01 -11.04
C PHE A 82 -3.68 6.42 -11.59
N ALA A 83 -2.60 7.06 -12.02
CA ALA A 83 -2.67 8.38 -12.66
C ALA A 83 -3.52 8.36 -13.94
N ARG A 84 -3.38 7.34 -14.79
CA ARG A 84 -4.22 7.16 -15.99
C ARG A 84 -5.70 7.06 -15.66
N GLU A 85 -6.09 6.34 -14.58
CA GLU A 85 -7.48 6.28 -14.13
C GLU A 85 -8.04 7.63 -13.64
N LEU A 86 -7.16 8.50 -13.15
CA LEU A 86 -7.53 9.87 -12.74
C LEU A 86 -7.46 10.87 -13.90
N GLY A 87 -7.02 10.46 -15.09
CA GLY A 87 -6.73 11.36 -16.20
C GLY A 87 -5.55 12.29 -15.93
N ALA A 88 -4.67 11.93 -14.99
CA ALA A 88 -3.52 12.71 -14.56
C ALA A 88 -2.24 12.27 -15.28
N ARG A 89 -1.24 13.16 -15.34
CA ARG A 89 0.14 12.80 -15.64
C ARG A 89 0.93 12.64 -14.34
N VAL A 90 1.95 11.79 -14.34
CA VAL A 90 2.87 11.68 -13.21
C VAL A 90 4.05 12.62 -13.42
N GLU A 91 4.43 13.34 -12.36
CA GLU A 91 5.67 14.08 -12.24
C GLU A 91 6.53 13.42 -11.16
N TRP A 92 7.62 12.79 -11.59
CA TRP A 92 8.51 12.07 -10.71
C TRP A 92 9.58 12.95 -10.10
N VAL A 93 9.78 12.82 -8.79
CA VAL A 93 10.84 13.51 -8.04
C VAL A 93 11.68 12.45 -7.35
N ASP A 94 12.94 12.32 -7.73
CA ASP A 94 13.89 11.42 -7.10
C ASP A 94 14.53 12.02 -5.86
N GLY A 95 14.82 11.18 -4.87
CA GLY A 95 15.44 11.64 -3.63
C GLY A 95 15.62 10.53 -2.60
N SER A 96 16.20 10.88 -1.47
CA SER A 96 16.24 9.99 -0.32
C SER A 96 14.84 9.82 0.28
N GLU A 97 14.55 8.66 0.86
CA GLU A 97 13.26 8.42 1.52
C GLU A 97 12.90 9.50 2.54
N ALA A 98 13.88 9.94 3.35
CA ALA A 98 13.68 10.98 4.35
C ALA A 98 13.33 12.35 3.75
N ASP A 99 13.98 12.74 2.65
CA ASP A 99 13.71 14.02 1.97
C ASP A 99 12.33 13.98 1.30
N LEU A 100 11.99 12.87 0.65
CA LEU A 100 10.68 12.68 0.00
C LEU A 100 9.53 12.68 1.01
N ILE A 101 9.69 12.04 2.17
CA ILE A 101 8.71 12.11 3.25
C ILE A 101 8.61 13.53 3.82
N GLY A 102 9.73 14.27 3.91
CA GLY A 102 9.71 15.68 4.28
C GLY A 102 8.92 16.53 3.28
N ALA A 103 9.11 16.33 1.99
CA ALA A 103 8.36 16.99 0.91
C ALA A 103 6.87 16.62 0.94
N LEU A 104 6.54 15.37 1.28
CA LEU A 104 5.16 14.92 1.47
C LEU A 104 4.49 15.62 2.66
N GLU A 105 5.21 15.80 3.78
CA GLU A 105 4.73 16.47 4.98
C GLU A 105 4.35 17.95 4.71
N VAL A 106 5.13 18.64 3.87
CA VAL A 106 4.87 20.03 3.45
C VAL A 106 4.06 20.15 2.16
N ARG A 107 3.52 19.03 1.65
CA ARG A 107 2.62 18.95 0.48
C ARG A 107 3.24 19.39 -0.84
N GLU A 108 4.54 19.28 -0.97
CA GLU A 108 5.24 19.38 -2.24
C GLU A 108 5.06 18.13 -3.10
N LEU A 109 4.76 16.97 -2.46
CA LEU A 109 4.43 15.70 -3.09
C LEU A 109 3.03 15.23 -2.68
N ASP A 110 2.41 14.43 -3.55
CA ASP A 110 1.10 13.81 -3.34
C ASP A 110 1.23 12.32 -2.98
N LEU A 111 2.35 11.70 -3.34
CA LEU A 111 2.62 10.27 -3.14
C LEU A 111 4.13 10.05 -3.00
N VAL A 112 4.53 9.06 -2.19
CA VAL A 112 5.91 8.55 -2.13
C VAL A 112 5.90 7.05 -2.27
N VAL A 113 6.79 6.54 -3.12
CA VAL A 113 7.06 5.12 -3.38
C VAL A 113 8.56 4.82 -3.29
N GLY A 114 8.92 3.57 -3.03
CA GLY A 114 10.32 3.16 -2.86
C GLY A 114 10.44 1.84 -2.11
N GLY A 115 9.51 0.89 -2.32
CA GLY A 115 9.49 -0.38 -1.62
C GLY A 115 9.16 -0.23 -0.13
N LEU A 116 8.43 0.82 0.26
CA LEU A 116 8.04 1.06 1.65
C LEU A 116 7.32 -0.14 2.24
N THR A 117 7.58 -0.41 3.52
CA THR A 117 6.96 -1.51 4.24
C THR A 117 6.02 -1.02 5.33
N ALA A 118 5.11 -1.89 5.79
CA ALA A 118 4.17 -1.52 6.86
C ALA A 118 4.86 -1.17 8.19
N ASP A 119 6.11 -1.59 8.37
CA ASP A 119 6.92 -1.31 9.57
C ASP A 119 7.76 -0.02 9.41
N THR A 120 7.48 0.79 8.37
CA THR A 120 8.18 2.06 8.15
C THR A 120 8.12 3.00 9.37
N PRO A 121 9.20 3.73 9.68
CA PRO A 121 9.21 4.69 10.79
C PRO A 121 8.40 5.97 10.51
N TRP A 122 7.87 6.15 9.29
CA TRP A 122 7.26 7.39 8.83
C TRP A 122 5.78 7.57 9.17
N GLN A 123 5.16 6.63 9.88
CA GLN A 123 3.72 6.65 10.23
C GLN A 123 3.27 7.93 10.97
N ALA A 124 4.20 8.62 11.65
CA ALA A 124 3.90 9.90 12.31
C ALA A 124 3.90 11.10 11.35
N LYS A 125 4.50 10.96 10.16
CA LYS A 125 4.70 12.05 9.18
C LYS A 125 3.88 11.87 7.90
N ALA A 126 3.47 10.64 7.59
CA ALA A 126 2.73 10.31 6.38
C ALA A 126 1.58 9.35 6.68
N ALA A 127 0.51 9.44 5.89
CA ALA A 127 -0.55 8.44 5.88
C ALA A 127 -0.09 7.25 5.04
N ILE A 128 0.00 6.09 5.68
CA ILE A 128 0.47 4.86 5.06
C ILE A 128 -0.74 4.08 4.54
N THR A 129 -0.70 3.64 3.27
CA THR A 129 -1.77 2.84 2.68
C THR A 129 -1.90 1.49 3.38
N ARG A 130 -3.04 0.84 3.22
CA ARG A 130 -3.11 -0.60 3.45
C ARG A 130 -2.11 -1.31 2.53
N SER A 131 -1.61 -2.46 2.99
CA SER A 131 -0.71 -3.28 2.19
C SER A 131 -1.39 -3.70 0.88
N TYR A 132 -0.74 -3.41 -0.25
CA TYR A 132 -1.15 -3.81 -1.59
C TYR A 132 -0.47 -5.09 -2.05
N ALA A 133 0.67 -5.45 -1.46
CA ALA A 133 1.39 -6.69 -1.71
C ALA A 133 1.95 -7.27 -0.40
N THR A 134 2.11 -8.58 -0.39
CA THR A 134 2.82 -9.28 0.68
C THR A 134 3.78 -10.24 0.03
N THR A 135 5.05 -10.15 0.40
CA THR A 135 6.12 -11.02 -0.08
C THR A 135 6.72 -11.81 1.06
N ARG A 136 7.45 -12.86 0.72
CA ARG A 136 8.13 -13.71 1.69
C ARG A 136 9.53 -14.04 1.25
N VAL A 137 10.45 -14.09 2.21
CA VAL A 137 11.71 -14.82 2.06
C VAL A 137 11.45 -16.24 2.57
N VAL A 138 11.71 -17.21 1.72
CA VAL A 138 11.47 -18.64 1.98
C VAL A 138 12.77 -19.41 1.88
N VAL A 139 12.85 -20.58 2.55
CA VAL A 139 13.92 -21.52 2.29
C VAL A 139 13.50 -22.39 1.12
N ALA A 140 14.34 -22.42 0.08
CA ALA A 140 14.09 -23.16 -1.14
C ALA A 140 15.24 -24.09 -1.49
N VAL A 141 14.93 -25.16 -2.22
CA VAL A 141 15.89 -26.13 -2.78
C VAL A 141 15.72 -26.21 -4.29
N PRO A 142 16.71 -26.73 -5.05
CA PRO A 142 16.55 -26.98 -6.48
C PRO A 142 15.28 -27.79 -6.77
N ALA A 143 14.49 -27.38 -7.78
CA ALA A 143 13.23 -28.06 -8.12
C ALA A 143 13.40 -29.52 -8.51
N SER A 144 14.60 -29.91 -8.93
CA SER A 144 14.98 -31.31 -9.21
C SER A 144 15.13 -32.18 -7.96
N GLN A 145 15.17 -31.57 -6.76
CA GLN A 145 15.29 -32.27 -5.48
C GLN A 145 13.94 -32.25 -4.74
N PRO A 146 13.56 -33.33 -4.05
CA PRO A 146 12.43 -33.26 -3.12
C PRO A 146 12.78 -32.30 -1.98
N PRO A 147 11.83 -31.50 -1.49
CA PRO A 147 12.04 -30.70 -0.28
C PRO A 147 12.32 -31.65 0.89
N PRO A 148 13.29 -31.33 1.76
CA PRO A 148 13.53 -32.15 2.96
C PRO A 148 12.33 -32.07 3.90
N ASP A 149 12.06 -33.14 4.62
CA ASP A 149 11.00 -33.17 5.66
C ASP A 149 11.36 -32.23 6.84
N ASP A 150 12.65 -32.03 7.10
CA ASP A 150 13.19 -31.13 8.10
C ASP A 150 14.48 -30.46 7.55
N ILE A 151 14.69 -29.21 7.90
CA ILE A 151 15.90 -28.48 7.51
C ILE A 151 16.95 -28.41 8.63
N ALA A 152 16.80 -29.12 9.74
CA ALA A 152 17.78 -29.19 10.81
C ALA A 152 19.14 -29.68 10.27
N GLY A 153 20.20 -28.92 10.55
CA GLY A 153 21.54 -29.20 10.06
C GLY A 153 21.78 -28.95 8.56
N VAL A 154 20.74 -28.57 7.80
CA VAL A 154 20.89 -28.22 6.39
C VAL A 154 21.63 -26.89 6.26
N ARG A 155 22.62 -26.84 5.38
CA ARG A 155 23.33 -25.58 5.05
C ARG A 155 22.48 -24.78 4.08
N VAL A 156 22.02 -23.60 4.51
CA VAL A 156 21.17 -22.69 3.71
C VAL A 156 21.99 -21.43 3.36
N ALA A 157 22.14 -21.16 2.08
CA ALA A 157 22.76 -19.90 1.65
C ALA A 157 21.81 -18.73 1.95
N VAL A 158 22.34 -17.69 2.56
CA VAL A 158 21.64 -16.45 2.90
C VAL A 158 22.44 -15.27 2.39
N GLU A 159 21.78 -14.24 1.92
CA GLU A 159 22.45 -13.05 1.44
C GLU A 159 23.13 -12.29 2.58
N ALA A 160 24.40 -11.91 2.34
CA ALA A 160 25.16 -11.15 3.33
C ALA A 160 24.60 -9.73 3.49
N GLY A 161 24.52 -9.25 4.73
CA GLY A 161 23.99 -7.92 5.02
C GLY A 161 22.48 -7.88 5.23
N THR A 162 21.77 -9.02 5.12
CA THR A 162 20.34 -9.15 5.45
C THR A 162 20.13 -9.81 6.82
N ASP A 163 18.95 -9.66 7.38
CA ASP A 163 18.55 -10.29 8.63
C ASP A 163 18.22 -11.79 8.49
N ALA A 164 18.21 -12.31 7.25
CA ALA A 164 17.80 -13.68 6.93
C ALA A 164 18.59 -14.74 7.71
N ALA A 165 19.90 -14.53 7.93
CA ALA A 165 20.73 -15.45 8.68
C ALA A 165 20.30 -15.58 10.15
N GLY A 166 20.08 -14.43 10.83
CA GLY A 166 19.64 -14.42 12.24
C GLY A 166 18.23 -15.01 12.39
N ILE A 167 17.33 -14.69 11.46
CA ILE A 167 15.96 -15.21 11.47
C ILE A 167 15.94 -16.73 11.19
N LEU A 168 16.81 -17.21 10.30
CA LEU A 168 16.97 -18.65 10.04
C LEU A 168 17.41 -19.39 11.31
N GLU A 169 18.43 -18.87 12.02
CA GLU A 169 18.94 -19.43 13.28
C GLU A 169 17.88 -19.40 14.41
N GLU A 170 17.08 -18.32 14.46
CA GLU A 170 16.02 -18.18 15.47
C GLU A 170 14.86 -19.16 15.24
N LYS A 171 14.49 -19.38 13.98
CA LYS A 171 13.30 -20.16 13.61
C LYS A 171 13.57 -21.63 13.34
N THR A 172 14.83 -22.01 13.12
CA THR A 172 15.19 -23.37 12.67
C THR A 172 16.55 -23.79 13.21
N ASP A 173 16.86 -25.09 13.13
CA ASP A 173 18.18 -25.64 13.40
C ASP A 173 19.06 -25.74 12.13
N ALA A 174 18.73 -25.02 11.06
CA ALA A 174 19.53 -24.94 9.85
C ALA A 174 20.79 -24.09 10.05
N ILE A 175 21.78 -24.34 9.22
CA ILE A 175 23.10 -23.68 9.31
C ILE A 175 23.18 -22.58 8.22
N PRO A 176 23.15 -21.29 8.57
CA PRO A 176 23.28 -20.22 7.57
C PRO A 176 24.68 -20.16 6.98
N VAL A 177 24.76 -20.01 5.66
CA VAL A 177 25.99 -19.77 4.92
C VAL A 177 25.85 -18.45 4.19
N ARG A 178 26.54 -17.40 4.68
CA ARG A 178 26.46 -16.07 4.09
C ARG A 178 27.15 -16.02 2.74
N VAL A 179 26.45 -15.56 1.71
CA VAL A 179 26.94 -15.38 0.34
C VAL A 179 26.70 -13.95 -0.12
N PRO A 180 27.48 -13.40 -1.05
CA PRO A 180 27.25 -12.04 -1.57
C PRO A 180 25.93 -11.90 -2.34
N ASP A 181 25.52 -12.95 -3.06
CA ASP A 181 24.34 -12.98 -3.91
C ASP A 181 23.77 -14.42 -3.92
N VAL A 182 22.58 -14.58 -3.36
CA VAL A 182 21.91 -15.89 -3.25
C VAL A 182 21.40 -16.39 -4.61
N THR A 183 21.17 -15.49 -5.58
CA THR A 183 20.67 -15.86 -6.91
C THR A 183 21.71 -16.63 -7.73
N GLN A 184 22.99 -16.48 -7.40
CA GLN A 184 24.10 -17.18 -8.06
C GLN A 184 24.37 -18.56 -7.47
N VAL A 185 23.74 -18.92 -6.37
CA VAL A 185 23.94 -20.22 -5.71
C VAL A 185 23.21 -21.30 -6.49
N LYS A 186 23.92 -22.38 -6.83
CA LYS A 186 23.34 -23.53 -7.55
C LYS A 186 23.47 -24.81 -6.73
N GLY A 187 22.46 -25.67 -6.83
CA GLY A 187 22.53 -27.03 -6.26
C GLY A 187 22.41 -27.10 -4.73
N SER A 188 22.19 -26.01 -4.03
CA SER A 188 22.09 -25.94 -2.57
C SER A 188 20.79 -25.30 -2.13
N ALA A 189 20.44 -25.47 -0.85
CA ALA A 189 19.34 -24.73 -0.25
C ALA A 189 19.69 -23.24 -0.12
N VAL A 190 18.72 -22.38 -0.37
CA VAL A 190 18.86 -20.91 -0.32
C VAL A 190 17.70 -20.28 0.43
N ALA A 191 17.94 -19.19 1.13
CA ALA A 191 16.89 -18.30 1.62
C ALA A 191 16.70 -17.19 0.60
N ILE A 192 15.53 -17.12 -0.04
CA ILE A 192 15.31 -16.27 -1.20
C ILE A 192 13.86 -15.77 -1.25
N ASP A 193 13.65 -14.69 -1.95
CA ASP A 193 12.31 -14.17 -2.17
C ASP A 193 11.45 -15.12 -3.00
N GLU A 194 10.20 -15.34 -2.57
CA GLU A 194 9.30 -16.35 -3.16
C GLU A 194 8.99 -16.11 -4.64
N TRP A 195 9.04 -14.87 -5.12
CA TRP A 195 8.80 -14.56 -6.55
C TRP A 195 9.95 -14.98 -7.47
N LEU A 196 11.14 -15.24 -6.94
CA LEU A 196 12.32 -15.70 -7.71
C LEU A 196 12.34 -17.22 -7.92
N LEU A 197 11.46 -17.96 -7.26
CA LEU A 197 11.50 -19.43 -7.28
C LEU A 197 11.38 -20.01 -8.69
N ALA A 198 10.46 -19.48 -9.49
CA ALA A 198 10.20 -19.97 -10.83
C ALA A 198 11.37 -19.69 -11.78
N ASP A 199 11.94 -18.48 -11.75
CA ASP A 199 13.02 -18.06 -12.63
C ASP A 199 14.35 -18.78 -12.33
N LEU A 200 14.53 -19.20 -11.06
CA LEU A 200 15.73 -19.89 -10.61
C LEU A 200 15.59 -21.43 -10.52
N ASP A 201 14.47 -21.97 -10.99
CA ASP A 201 14.15 -23.42 -10.91
C ASP A 201 14.28 -23.96 -9.48
N LEU A 202 13.70 -23.22 -8.53
CA LEU A 202 13.69 -23.54 -7.10
C LEU A 202 12.29 -23.96 -6.65
N ARG A 203 12.25 -24.71 -5.56
CA ARG A 203 11.03 -25.17 -4.89
C ARG A 203 11.06 -24.77 -3.42
N ASP A 204 9.96 -24.20 -2.95
CA ASP A 204 9.74 -23.87 -1.55
C ASP A 204 9.75 -25.15 -0.68
N THR A 205 10.44 -25.09 0.44
CA THR A 205 10.46 -26.17 1.45
C THR A 205 9.29 -26.05 2.44
N GLY A 206 8.51 -24.95 2.41
CA GLY A 206 7.50 -24.60 3.39
C GLY A 206 8.03 -23.83 4.60
N VAL A 207 9.33 -23.58 4.67
CA VAL A 207 9.95 -22.77 5.73
C VAL A 207 10.00 -21.31 5.30
N HIS A 208 9.20 -20.48 5.97
CA HIS A 208 9.06 -19.06 5.66
C HIS A 208 9.76 -18.22 6.75
N LEU A 209 10.77 -17.45 6.35
CA LEU A 209 11.61 -16.67 7.26
C LEU A 209 11.04 -15.28 7.53
N ILE A 210 10.84 -14.50 6.47
CA ILE A 210 10.43 -13.09 6.54
C ILE A 210 9.11 -12.95 5.79
N LYS A 211 8.22 -12.13 6.31
CA LYS A 211 6.99 -11.73 5.64
C LYS A 211 6.92 -10.21 5.62
N THR A 212 6.98 -9.63 4.43
CA THR A 212 6.99 -8.19 4.22
C THR A 212 5.68 -7.73 3.61
N LYS A 213 5.09 -6.68 4.17
CA LYS A 213 3.89 -6.02 3.65
C LYS A 213 4.29 -4.70 3.01
N HIS A 214 4.05 -4.56 1.71
CA HIS A 214 4.40 -3.37 0.93
C HIS A 214 3.26 -2.37 0.93
N VAL A 215 3.62 -1.08 1.07
CA VAL A 215 2.72 0.06 1.24
C VAL A 215 3.24 1.26 0.45
N MET A 216 2.41 2.27 0.29
CA MET A 216 2.80 3.59 -0.25
C MET A 216 2.47 4.67 0.79
N ALA A 217 3.10 5.84 0.69
CA ALA A 217 2.87 6.95 1.60
C ALA A 217 2.19 8.14 0.90
N THR A 218 1.21 8.75 1.57
CA THR A 218 0.47 9.94 1.12
C THR A 218 0.47 11.01 2.20
N PRO A 219 0.14 12.29 1.90
CA PRO A 219 0.09 13.32 2.90
C PRO A 219 -0.93 13.01 4.01
N LEU A 220 -0.60 13.33 5.25
CA LEU A 220 -1.53 13.21 6.38
C LEU A 220 -2.78 14.03 6.16
N GLY A 221 -3.94 13.45 6.45
CA GLY A 221 -5.24 14.12 6.39
C GLY A 221 -5.94 14.06 5.03
N GLU A 222 -5.25 13.76 3.93
CA GLU A 222 -5.82 13.64 2.59
C GLU A 222 -6.52 12.28 2.39
N ASN A 223 -7.58 12.08 3.17
CA ASN A 223 -8.22 10.78 3.30
C ASN A 223 -9.01 10.36 2.04
N ALA A 224 -9.53 11.30 1.25
CA ALA A 224 -10.21 10.95 0.01
C ALA A 224 -9.20 10.46 -1.04
N PHE A 225 -8.04 11.09 -1.14
CA PHE A 225 -6.93 10.65 -1.98
C PHE A 225 -6.41 9.28 -1.52
N LEU A 226 -6.10 9.13 -0.23
CA LEU A 226 -5.66 7.86 0.36
C LEU A 226 -6.64 6.71 0.05
N VAL A 227 -7.93 6.89 0.33
CA VAL A 227 -8.96 5.86 0.09
C VAL A 227 -9.09 5.54 -1.40
N ARG A 228 -8.96 6.54 -2.29
CA ARG A 228 -9.01 6.33 -3.74
C ARG A 228 -7.82 5.52 -4.23
N LEU A 229 -6.61 5.82 -3.72
CA LEU A 229 -5.40 5.06 -3.99
C LEU A 229 -5.52 3.62 -3.46
N GLU A 230 -5.91 3.44 -2.21
CA GLU A 230 -6.07 2.10 -1.61
C GLU A 230 -7.06 1.21 -2.38
N ARG A 231 -8.20 1.77 -2.83
CA ARG A 231 -9.16 1.02 -3.64
C ARG A 231 -8.56 0.57 -4.97
N PHE A 232 -7.77 1.43 -5.60
CA PHE A 232 -7.04 1.08 -6.81
C PHE A 232 -6.02 -0.03 -6.54
N LEU A 233 -5.19 0.12 -5.52
CA LEU A 233 -4.15 -0.85 -5.17
C LEU A 233 -4.74 -2.23 -4.84
N ILE A 234 -5.83 -2.29 -4.07
CA ILE A 234 -6.53 -3.53 -3.75
C ILE A 234 -7.12 -4.18 -5.00
N ALA A 235 -7.69 -3.40 -5.92
CA ALA A 235 -8.24 -3.91 -7.18
C ALA A 235 -7.17 -4.50 -8.11
N ASN A 236 -5.93 -3.99 -8.03
CA ASN A 236 -4.80 -4.41 -8.87
C ASN A 236 -3.78 -5.32 -8.14
N GLN A 237 -4.03 -5.69 -6.88
CA GLN A 237 -3.08 -6.50 -6.10
C GLN A 237 -2.77 -7.87 -6.72
N ALA A 238 -3.71 -8.45 -7.49
CA ALA A 238 -3.52 -9.72 -8.17
C ALA A 238 -2.50 -9.65 -9.33
N ASP A 239 -2.21 -8.45 -9.83
CA ASP A 239 -1.24 -8.24 -10.91
C ASP A 239 0.20 -8.15 -10.40
N VAL A 240 0.40 -7.87 -9.10
CA VAL A 240 1.73 -7.62 -8.53
C VAL A 240 2.71 -8.78 -8.76
N PRO A 241 2.35 -10.06 -8.58
CA PRO A 241 3.27 -11.16 -8.88
C PRO A 241 3.76 -11.15 -10.33
N ALA A 242 2.88 -10.89 -11.30
CA ALA A 242 3.26 -10.82 -12.70
C ALA A 242 4.16 -9.60 -13.02
N LEU A 243 3.98 -8.50 -12.29
CA LEU A 243 4.86 -7.32 -12.41
C LEU A 243 6.25 -7.63 -11.82
N LEU A 244 6.33 -8.31 -10.68
CA LEU A 244 7.60 -8.75 -10.07
C LEU A 244 8.36 -9.68 -11.03
N ASP A 245 7.66 -10.68 -11.58
CA ASP A 245 8.25 -11.58 -12.58
C ASP A 245 8.77 -10.84 -13.83
N ALA A 246 8.07 -9.78 -14.27
CA ALA A 246 8.49 -9.01 -15.42
C ALA A 246 9.73 -8.16 -15.14
N GLU A 247 9.86 -7.61 -13.93
CA GLU A 247 11.04 -6.84 -13.52
C GLU A 247 12.27 -7.74 -13.36
N THR A 248 12.11 -8.92 -12.77
CA THR A 248 13.22 -9.88 -12.57
C THR A 248 13.85 -10.37 -13.90
N ARG A 249 13.08 -10.32 -15.01
CA ARG A 249 13.55 -10.76 -16.35
C ARG A 249 14.16 -9.65 -17.20
N ARG A 250 14.28 -8.44 -16.70
CA ARG A 250 14.91 -7.32 -17.40
C ARG A 250 16.41 -7.31 -17.19
#